data_70b8cb993a7cef3a2eeef6ba069eda28
#
_entry.id   70b8cb993a7cef3a2eeef6ba069eda28
#
_cell.length_a   1.000
_cell.length_b   1.000
_cell.length_c   1.000
_cell.angle_alpha   90.00
_cell.angle_beta   90.00
_cell.angle_gamma   90.00
#
_symmetry.space_group_name_H-M   'P 1'
#
loop_
_entity.id
_entity.type
_entity.pdbx_description
1 polymer ?
#
loop_
_entity_poly.entity_id
_entity_poly.type
_entity_poly.pdbx_seq_one_letter_code
_entity_poly.pdbx_strand_id
1 'polypeptide(L)'
;MTPGPRRLYAPRPVDVHADARGRPLRVEGVAVEAVREEWLVEDRWWTPRPLRRRYFELALADGRAVTVFRSRPDGRWYRQRA
;
A
#
# COMPACT_ATOMS: atom_id res chain seq x y z
N MET A 1 27.82 -7.30 8.96
CA MET A 1 26.64 -7.70 8.33
C MET A 1 25.72 -6.53 8.10
N THR A 2 25.00 -6.57 7.13
CA THR A 2 24.28 -5.38 6.82
C THR A 2 22.82 -5.69 6.53
N PRO A 3 21.93 -5.04 7.20
CA PRO A 3 20.51 -5.14 6.92
C PRO A 3 20.04 -4.11 5.90
N GLY A 4 21.00 -3.51 5.19
CA GLY A 4 20.67 -2.43 4.29
C GLY A 4 19.56 -2.71 3.28
N PRO A 5 19.57 -3.86 2.58
CA PRO A 5 18.52 -4.12 1.60
C PRO A 5 17.12 -4.09 2.17
N ARG A 6 16.96 -4.67 3.34
CA ARG A 6 15.65 -4.68 3.97
C ARG A 6 15.20 -3.27 4.31
N ARG A 7 16.14 -2.45 4.79
CA ARG A 7 15.82 -1.08 5.16
C ARG A 7 15.47 -0.25 3.94
N LEU A 8 16.15 -0.49 2.83
CA LEU A 8 15.88 0.24 1.60
C LEU A 8 14.49 -0.01 1.06
N TYR A 9 13.95 -1.20 1.31
CA TYR A 9 12.66 -1.58 0.78
C TYR A 9 11.54 -1.49 1.81
N ALA A 10 11.84 -0.92 2.97
CA ALA A 10 10.83 -0.79 4.01
C ALA A 10 9.70 0.10 3.52
N PRO A 11 8.44 -0.27 3.79
CA PRO A 11 7.32 0.57 3.43
C PRO A 11 7.36 1.89 4.17
N ARG A 12 6.81 2.92 3.56
CA ARG A 12 6.70 4.24 4.16
C ARG A 12 5.24 4.58 4.36
N PRO A 13 4.89 5.21 5.49
CA PRO A 13 3.54 5.73 5.64
C PRO A 13 3.23 6.71 4.53
N VAL A 14 2.00 6.67 4.05
CA VAL A 14 1.58 7.51 2.93
C VAL A 14 0.16 7.96 3.18
N ASP A 15 -0.16 9.17 2.73
CA ASP A 15 -1.49 9.71 2.87
C ASP A 15 -2.32 9.30 1.64
N VAL A 16 -3.38 8.52 1.89
CA VAL A 16 -4.25 8.04 0.83
C VAL A 16 -5.68 8.39 1.18
N HIS A 17 -6.35 9.01 0.24
CA HIS A 17 -7.79 9.23 0.32
C HIS A 17 -8.47 8.15 -0.51
N ALA A 18 -9.34 7.38 0.13
CA ALA A 18 -9.98 6.23 -0.50
C ALA A 18 -11.50 6.40 -0.50
N ASP A 19 -12.15 5.70 -1.43
CA ASP A 19 -13.62 5.72 -1.48
C ASP A 19 -14.21 4.76 -0.44
N ALA A 20 -15.53 4.63 -0.45
CA ALA A 20 -16.24 3.82 0.53
C ALA A 20 -15.90 2.35 0.44
N ARG A 21 -15.39 1.90 -0.70
CA ARG A 21 -14.96 0.50 -0.90
C ARG A 21 -13.49 0.31 -0.60
N GLY A 22 -12.81 1.37 -0.17
CA GLY A 22 -11.40 1.31 0.17
C GLY A 22 -10.47 1.41 -1.02
N ARG A 23 -10.96 1.84 -2.20
CA ARG A 23 -10.09 2.01 -3.37
C ARG A 23 -9.48 3.40 -3.36
N PRO A 24 -8.17 3.52 -3.58
CA PRO A 24 -7.52 4.82 -3.53
C PRO A 24 -8.03 5.78 -4.60
N LEU A 25 -8.31 7.00 -4.18
CA LEU A 25 -8.70 8.08 -5.08
C LEU A 25 -7.58 9.10 -5.24
N ARG A 26 -6.78 9.30 -4.18
CA ARG A 26 -5.65 10.23 -4.19
C ARG A 26 -4.54 9.66 -3.34
N VAL A 27 -3.31 9.90 -3.74
CA VAL A 27 -2.12 9.53 -2.99
C VAL A 27 -1.29 10.77 -2.82
N GLU A 28 -1.07 11.19 -1.57
CA GLU A 28 -0.31 12.42 -1.27
C GLU A 28 -0.85 13.60 -2.07
N GLY A 29 -2.17 13.69 -2.17
CA GLY A 29 -2.83 14.79 -2.88
C GLY A 29 -2.89 14.64 -4.38
N VAL A 30 -2.26 13.64 -4.96
CA VAL A 30 -2.27 13.43 -6.41
C VAL A 30 -3.37 12.44 -6.78
N ALA A 31 -4.19 12.80 -7.74
CA ALA A 31 -5.32 11.95 -8.15
C ALA A 31 -4.83 10.63 -8.74
N VAL A 32 -5.55 9.56 -8.42
CA VAL A 32 -5.33 8.25 -9.02
C VAL A 32 -6.04 8.23 -10.36
N GLU A 33 -5.28 8.02 -11.43
CA GLU A 33 -5.85 7.94 -12.77
C GLU A 33 -6.43 6.56 -13.05
N ALA A 34 -5.74 5.53 -12.58
CA ALA A 34 -6.19 4.15 -12.78
C ALA A 34 -5.64 3.24 -11.70
N VAL A 35 -6.45 2.26 -11.30
CA VAL A 35 -6.00 1.15 -10.48
C VAL A 35 -5.64 0.04 -11.46
N ARG A 36 -4.35 -0.27 -11.56
CA ARG A 36 -3.88 -1.26 -12.52
C ARG A 36 -4.02 -2.68 -12.01
N GLU A 37 -3.80 -2.84 -10.71
CA GLU A 37 -3.85 -4.17 -10.13
C GLU A 37 -4.18 -4.04 -8.65
N GLU A 38 -4.86 -5.04 -8.13
CA GLU A 38 -5.25 -5.09 -6.73
C GLU A 38 -5.09 -6.52 -6.26
N TRP A 39 -4.44 -6.73 -5.10
CA TRP A 39 -4.32 -8.08 -4.56
C TRP A 39 -4.26 -8.03 -3.04
N LEU A 40 -4.55 -9.16 -2.43
CA LEU A 40 -4.59 -9.30 -0.98
C LEU A 40 -3.48 -10.23 -0.54
N VAL A 41 -2.74 -9.83 0.47
CA VAL A 41 -1.73 -10.65 1.11
C VAL A 41 -2.15 -10.90 2.53
N GLU A 42 -2.21 -12.18 2.92
CA GLU A 42 -2.47 -12.56 4.30
C GLU A 42 -1.25 -13.26 4.84
N ASP A 43 -0.83 -12.83 6.02
CA ASP A 43 0.32 -13.41 6.69
C ASP A 43 -0.06 -13.68 8.13
N ARG A 44 0.66 -14.62 8.77
CA ARG A 44 0.41 -15.00 10.15
C ARG A 44 -1.03 -15.44 10.38
N TRP A 45 -1.61 -16.11 9.39
CA TRP A 45 -2.99 -16.57 9.50
C TRP A 45 -3.17 -17.58 10.64
N TRP A 46 -2.07 -18.16 11.11
CA TRP A 46 -2.09 -19.12 12.21
C TRP A 46 -2.06 -18.47 13.60
N THR A 47 -2.01 -17.14 13.66
CA THR A 47 -1.97 -16.42 14.93
C THR A 47 -3.32 -15.80 15.21
N PRO A 48 -3.58 -15.41 16.48
CA PRO A 48 -4.81 -14.69 16.79
C PRO A 48 -4.92 -13.32 16.13
N ARG A 49 -3.81 -12.81 15.63
CA ARG A 49 -3.79 -11.51 14.96
C ARG A 49 -3.16 -11.64 13.60
N PRO A 50 -3.92 -12.16 12.64
CA PRO A 50 -3.38 -12.28 11.29
C PRO A 50 -3.10 -10.90 10.70
N LEU A 51 -2.04 -10.83 9.91
CA LEU A 51 -1.68 -9.62 9.20
C LEU A 51 -2.30 -9.69 7.82
N ARG A 52 -3.03 -8.64 7.45
CA ARG A 52 -3.65 -8.56 6.13
C ARG A 52 -3.26 -7.26 5.48
N ARG A 53 -2.90 -7.33 4.20
CA ARG A 53 -2.54 -6.16 3.43
C ARG A 53 -3.27 -6.21 2.09
N ARG A 54 -3.95 -5.13 1.79
CA ARG A 54 -4.62 -4.98 0.51
C ARG A 54 -3.78 -4.03 -0.33
N TYR A 55 -3.22 -4.55 -1.40
CA TYR A 55 -2.29 -3.84 -2.26
C TYR A 55 -2.98 -3.29 -3.49
N PHE A 56 -2.50 -2.15 -3.94
CA PHE A 56 -2.97 -1.52 -5.17
C PHE A 56 -1.78 -1.01 -5.96
N GLU A 57 -1.72 -1.38 -7.21
CA GLU A 57 -0.77 -0.77 -8.14
C GLU A 57 -1.52 0.32 -8.89
N LEU A 58 -1.02 1.53 -8.80
CA LEU A 58 -1.73 2.72 -9.23
C LEU A 58 -0.96 3.49 -10.28
N ALA A 59 -1.68 4.04 -11.25
CA ALA A 59 -1.17 5.07 -12.13
C ALA A 59 -1.71 6.40 -11.63
N LEU A 60 -0.82 7.32 -11.33
CA LEU A 60 -1.22 8.63 -10.82
C LEU A 60 -1.31 9.64 -11.96
N ALA A 61 -2.09 10.69 -11.73
CA ALA A 61 -2.32 11.71 -12.75
C ALA A 61 -1.05 12.45 -13.15
N ASP A 62 -0.03 12.43 -12.30
CA ASP A 62 1.25 13.07 -12.61
C ASP A 62 2.20 12.16 -13.38
N GLY A 63 1.74 10.99 -13.79
CA GLY A 63 2.54 10.07 -14.60
C GLY A 63 3.30 9.03 -13.82
N ARG A 64 3.30 9.10 -12.50
CA ARG A 64 4.02 8.11 -11.69
C ARG A 64 3.20 6.85 -11.52
N ALA A 65 3.90 5.72 -11.40
CA ALA A 65 3.30 4.46 -11.00
C ALA A 65 3.76 4.17 -9.58
N VAL A 66 2.82 3.90 -8.70
CA VAL A 66 3.15 3.62 -7.29
C VAL A 66 2.36 2.41 -6.81
N THR A 67 2.93 1.72 -5.83
CA THR A 67 2.24 0.63 -5.16
C THR A 67 2.00 1.05 -3.72
N VAL A 68 0.74 1.01 -3.31
CA VAL A 68 0.37 1.31 -1.94
C VAL A 68 -0.38 0.14 -1.36
N PHE A 69 -0.41 0.03 -0.04
CA PHE A 69 -1.23 -0.98 0.60
C PHE A 69 -1.81 -0.45 1.89
N ARG A 70 -2.95 -0.99 2.23
CA ARG A 70 -3.58 -0.72 3.51
C ARG A 70 -3.35 -1.93 4.40
N SER A 71 -2.85 -1.68 5.58
CA SER A 71 -2.52 -2.73 6.53
C SER A 71 -3.66 -2.92 7.52
N ARG A 72 -3.89 -4.15 7.91
CA ARG A 72 -4.79 -4.47 9.00
C ARG A 72 -4.00 -5.27 10.03
N PRO A 73 -4.20 -5.01 11.28
CA PRO A 73 -5.36 -4.34 11.90
C PRO A 73 -5.29 -2.83 12.02
N ASP A 74 -4.14 -2.19 11.74
CA ASP A 74 -4.01 -0.77 12.04
C ASP A 74 -4.77 0.15 11.07
N GLY A 75 -5.15 -0.36 9.91
CA GLY A 75 -5.92 0.42 8.95
C GLY A 75 -5.14 1.53 8.26
N ARG A 76 -3.83 1.55 8.42
CA ARG A 76 -2.99 2.60 7.86
C ARG A 76 -2.53 2.25 6.47
N TRP A 77 -2.21 3.31 5.71
CA TRP A 77 -1.71 3.17 4.34
C TRP A 77 -0.20 3.33 4.30
N TYR A 78 0.41 2.55 3.43
CA TYR A 78 1.86 2.57 3.24
C TYR A 78 2.17 2.51 1.76
N ARG A 79 3.29 3.10 1.39
CA ARG A 79 3.81 3.00 0.03
C ARG A 79 4.91 1.94 0.03
N GLN A 80 4.79 0.99 -0.90
CA GLN A 80 5.81 -0.02 -1.10
C GLN A 80 6.92 0.59 -1.93
N ARG A 81 8.14 0.44 -1.46
CA ARG A 81 9.31 0.92 -2.20
C ARG A 81 10.01 -0.28 -2.81
N ALA A 82 10.39 -0.11 -4.05
CA ALA A 82 11.09 -1.18 -4.76
C ALA A 82 12.57 -0.93 -4.81
#